data_4174c11393387c914fdb3a082b9c546a
#
_entry.id   4174c11393387c914fdb3a082b9c546a
#
_cell.length_a   1.000
_cell.length_b   1.000
_cell.length_c   1.000
_cell.angle_alpha   90.00
_cell.angle_beta   90.00
_cell.angle_gamma   90.00
#
_symmetry.space_group_name_H-M   'P 1'
#
loop_
_entity.id
_entity.type
_entity.pdbx_description
1 polymer ?
#
loop_
_entity_poly.entity_id
_entity_poly.type
_entity_poly.pdbx_seq_one_letter_code
_entity_poly.pdbx_strand_id
1 'polypeptide(L)'
;MKENSDQQRLLNNLPELTTRFPSIEVLYLFGSRAKGAAGSDSDADVAVFLEEKALRDNPLLDLEIGAFLEKKLSCPVDVLVMQKASPITQHQVLSGGIRLFEKDPAYRARVELISFKRCQDARHYQKKRQEAFRRRF
;
A
#
# COMPACT_ATOMS: atom_id res chain seq x y z
N MET A 1 -20.93 -11.68 9.02
CA MET A 1 -20.78 -10.34 8.49
C MET A 1 -19.93 -10.34 7.23
N LYS A 2 -20.36 -9.56 6.28
CA LYS A 2 -19.70 -9.50 4.98
C LYS A 2 -18.47 -8.61 4.96
N GLU A 3 -18.35 -7.74 5.92
CA GLU A 3 -17.20 -6.87 6.02
C GLU A 3 -15.93 -7.69 6.12
N ASN A 4 -14.90 -7.26 5.45
CA ASN A 4 -13.59 -7.87 5.51
C ASN A 4 -13.48 -9.28 4.93
N SER A 5 -14.40 -9.69 4.03
CA SER A 5 -14.22 -10.94 3.31
C SER A 5 -12.92 -10.96 2.52
N ASP A 6 -12.54 -9.82 1.91
CA ASP A 6 -11.27 -9.70 1.20
C ASP A 6 -10.10 -9.72 2.17
N GLN A 7 -10.25 -9.07 3.32
CA GLN A 7 -9.25 -9.12 4.38
C GLN A 7 -9.00 -10.56 4.82
N GLN A 8 -10.06 -11.32 5.06
CA GLN A 8 -9.94 -12.72 5.47
C GLN A 8 -9.32 -13.58 4.37
N ARG A 9 -9.70 -13.37 3.13
CA ARG A 9 -9.14 -14.10 2.00
C ARG A 9 -7.66 -13.78 1.79
N LEU A 10 -7.27 -12.52 1.95
CA LEU A 10 -5.86 -12.14 1.92
C LEU A 10 -5.09 -12.79 3.05
N LEU A 11 -5.63 -12.74 4.27
CA LEU A 11 -5.00 -13.39 5.43
C LEU A 11 -4.81 -14.89 5.21
N ASN A 12 -5.82 -15.56 4.64
CA ASN A 12 -5.75 -16.98 4.35
C ASN A 12 -4.68 -17.32 3.31
N ASN A 13 -4.36 -16.38 2.43
CA ASN A 13 -3.38 -16.59 1.35
C ASN A 13 -2.00 -16.02 1.66
N LEU A 14 -1.80 -15.39 2.82
CA LEU A 14 -0.51 -14.80 3.20
C LEU A 14 0.63 -15.82 3.21
N PRO A 15 0.48 -17.03 3.79
CA PRO A 15 1.58 -17.99 3.80
C PRO A 15 2.07 -18.33 2.40
N GLU A 16 1.16 -18.53 1.45
CA GLU A 16 1.53 -18.83 0.06
C GLU A 16 2.14 -17.62 -0.61
N LEU A 17 1.54 -16.44 -0.40
CA LEU A 17 2.02 -15.18 -0.98
C LEU A 17 3.44 -14.86 -0.52
N THR A 18 3.71 -14.95 0.77
CA THR A 18 5.02 -14.61 1.32
C THR A 18 6.08 -15.66 1.01
N THR A 19 5.67 -16.90 0.78
CA THR A 19 6.57 -17.94 0.31
C THR A 19 6.98 -17.70 -1.14
N ARG A 20 6.02 -17.34 -1.98
CA ARG A 20 6.28 -17.06 -3.39
C ARG A 20 7.01 -15.74 -3.61
N PHE A 21 6.68 -14.75 -2.79
CA PHE A 21 7.26 -13.40 -2.89
C PHE A 21 7.90 -13.02 -1.55
N PRO A 22 9.07 -13.60 -1.23
CA PRO A 22 9.71 -13.33 0.07
C PRO A 22 10.23 -11.92 0.21
N SER A 23 10.23 -11.14 -0.87
CA SER A 23 10.65 -9.74 -0.86
C SER A 23 9.59 -8.79 -0.31
N ILE A 24 8.38 -9.27 -0.03
CA ILE A 24 7.35 -8.45 0.59
C ILE A 24 7.73 -8.19 2.04
N GLU A 25 7.93 -6.91 2.38
CA GLU A 25 8.30 -6.48 3.73
C GLU A 25 7.07 -6.14 4.57
N VAL A 26 6.11 -5.42 3.98
CA VAL A 26 4.87 -5.03 4.65
C VAL A 26 3.75 -5.05 3.61
N LEU A 27 2.55 -5.42 4.04
CA LEU A 27 1.39 -5.46 3.15
C LEU A 27 0.18 -4.84 3.83
N TYR A 28 -0.50 -3.96 3.09
CA TYR A 28 -1.72 -3.27 3.54
C TYR A 28 -2.85 -3.52 2.55
N LEU A 29 -4.06 -3.63 3.08
CA LEU A 29 -5.29 -3.52 2.29
C LEU A 29 -5.84 -2.11 2.49
N PHE A 30 -6.14 -1.40 1.40
CA PHE A 30 -6.63 -0.04 1.50
C PHE A 30 -7.75 0.21 0.49
N GLY A 31 -8.23 1.45 0.42
CA GLY A 31 -9.32 1.80 -0.47
C GLY A 31 -10.67 1.38 0.07
N SER A 32 -11.66 1.31 -0.81
CA SER A 32 -13.04 1.03 -0.44
C SER A 32 -13.22 -0.36 0.18
N ARG A 33 -12.46 -1.34 -0.25
CA ARG A 33 -12.57 -2.71 0.28
C ARG A 33 -12.04 -2.84 1.71
N ALA A 34 -11.03 -2.04 2.07
CA ALA A 34 -10.54 -1.99 3.44
C ALA A 34 -11.62 -1.47 4.39
N LYS A 35 -12.47 -0.56 3.89
CA LYS A 35 -13.56 0.03 4.67
C LYS A 35 -14.83 -0.81 4.66
N GLY A 36 -14.84 -1.92 3.94
CA GLY A 36 -16.02 -2.77 3.82
C GLY A 36 -17.15 -2.15 3.02
N ALA A 37 -16.91 -1.03 2.33
CA ALA A 37 -17.95 -0.27 1.62
C ALA A 37 -18.06 -0.62 0.14
N ALA A 38 -17.14 -1.42 -0.39
CA ALA A 38 -17.09 -1.73 -1.82
C ALA A 38 -18.08 -2.80 -2.21
N GLY A 39 -18.64 -2.68 -3.42
CA GLY A 39 -19.38 -3.75 -4.06
C GLY A 39 -18.43 -4.84 -4.56
N SER A 40 -19.02 -5.96 -5.02
CA SER A 40 -18.26 -7.11 -5.52
C SER A 40 -17.46 -6.79 -6.79
N ASP A 41 -17.84 -5.73 -7.51
CA ASP A 41 -17.21 -5.35 -8.77
C ASP A 41 -16.02 -4.41 -8.59
N SER A 42 -15.75 -3.96 -7.37
CA SER A 42 -14.64 -3.05 -7.10
C SER A 42 -13.31 -3.81 -7.11
N ASP A 43 -12.27 -3.12 -7.55
CA ASP A 43 -10.90 -3.63 -7.47
C ASP A 43 -10.46 -3.70 -6.00
N ALA A 44 -9.65 -4.68 -5.69
CA ALA A 44 -8.97 -4.72 -4.40
C ALA A 44 -7.69 -3.89 -4.49
N ASP A 45 -7.49 -2.98 -3.54
CA ASP A 45 -6.32 -2.12 -3.49
C ASP A 45 -5.37 -2.61 -2.40
N VAL A 46 -4.19 -3.04 -2.82
CA VAL A 46 -3.15 -3.58 -1.94
C VAL A 46 -1.91 -2.72 -2.06
N ALA A 47 -1.31 -2.37 -0.95
CA ALA A 47 -0.05 -1.63 -0.94
C ALA A 47 1.03 -2.47 -0.27
N VAL A 48 2.24 -2.41 -0.81
CA VAL A 48 3.36 -3.20 -0.30
C VAL A 48 4.62 -2.34 -0.20
N PHE A 49 5.39 -2.56 0.88
CA PHE A 49 6.81 -2.23 0.88
C PHE A 49 7.56 -3.48 0.42
N LEU A 50 8.41 -3.32 -0.56
CA LEU A 50 9.21 -4.41 -1.13
C LEU A 50 10.69 -4.18 -0.84
N GLU A 51 11.43 -5.27 -0.78
CA GLU A 51 12.88 -5.21 -0.66
C GLU A 51 13.45 -4.43 -1.85
N GLU A 52 14.31 -3.44 -1.57
CA GLU A 52 14.85 -2.55 -2.60
C GLU A 52 15.59 -3.31 -3.71
N LYS A 53 16.37 -4.31 -3.33
CA LYS A 53 17.11 -5.11 -4.30
C LYS A 53 16.17 -5.87 -5.23
N ALA A 54 15.10 -6.43 -4.68
CA ALA A 54 14.11 -7.17 -5.48
C ALA A 54 13.43 -6.26 -6.49
N LEU A 55 13.12 -5.01 -6.11
CA LEU A 55 12.55 -4.04 -7.02
C LEU A 55 13.50 -3.68 -8.16
N ARG A 56 14.78 -3.52 -7.86
CA ARG A 56 15.79 -3.22 -8.89
C ARG A 56 15.98 -4.39 -9.86
N ASP A 57 15.98 -5.61 -9.33
CA ASP A 57 16.19 -6.81 -10.13
C ASP A 57 14.97 -7.16 -10.98
N ASN A 58 13.77 -6.84 -10.50
CA ASN A 58 12.53 -7.14 -11.21
C ASN A 58 11.56 -5.95 -11.12
N PRO A 59 11.59 -5.03 -12.11
CA PRO A 59 10.70 -3.87 -12.13
C PRO A 59 9.21 -4.21 -12.26
N LEU A 60 8.88 -5.44 -12.65
CA LEU A 60 7.49 -5.89 -12.83
C LEU A 60 6.95 -6.70 -11.66
N LEU A 61 7.67 -6.68 -10.53
CA LEU A 61 7.32 -7.47 -9.36
C LEU A 61 5.90 -7.17 -8.84
N ASP A 62 5.50 -5.92 -8.88
CA ASP A 62 4.14 -5.51 -8.48
C ASP A 62 3.07 -6.17 -9.35
N LEU A 63 3.32 -6.28 -10.65
CA LEU A 63 2.38 -6.92 -11.59
C LEU A 63 2.30 -8.43 -11.33
N GLU A 64 3.41 -9.06 -10.98
CA GLU A 64 3.42 -10.48 -10.65
C GLU A 64 2.65 -10.76 -9.35
N ILE A 65 2.82 -9.90 -8.35
CA ILE A 65 2.07 -9.99 -7.10
C ILE A 65 0.58 -9.80 -7.37
N GLY A 66 0.24 -8.80 -8.20
CA GLY A 66 -1.14 -8.55 -8.59
C GLY A 66 -1.79 -9.74 -9.28
N ALA A 67 -1.09 -10.36 -10.23
CA ALA A 67 -1.61 -11.53 -10.94
C ALA A 67 -1.85 -12.71 -10.00
N PHE A 68 -0.94 -12.92 -9.05
CA PHE A 68 -1.12 -13.97 -8.04
C PHE A 68 -2.38 -13.72 -7.21
N LEU A 69 -2.53 -12.49 -6.72
CA LEU A 69 -3.66 -12.13 -5.88
C LEU A 69 -4.99 -12.15 -6.62
N GLU A 70 -5.01 -11.76 -7.90
CA GLU A 70 -6.23 -11.84 -8.72
C GLU A 70 -6.76 -13.24 -8.82
N LYS A 71 -5.89 -14.21 -8.98
CA LYS A 71 -6.30 -15.62 -8.99
C LYS A 71 -6.90 -16.06 -7.66
N LYS A 72 -6.31 -15.60 -6.56
CA LYS A 72 -6.73 -16.01 -5.22
C LYS A 72 -8.02 -15.32 -4.79
N LEU A 73 -8.20 -14.05 -5.17
CA LEU A 73 -9.35 -13.26 -4.75
C LEU A 73 -10.48 -13.25 -5.76
N SER A 74 -10.24 -13.72 -6.97
CA SER A 74 -11.21 -13.75 -8.07
C SER A 74 -11.77 -12.35 -8.37
N CYS A 75 -10.93 -11.34 -8.30
CA CYS A 75 -11.27 -9.96 -8.64
C CYS A 75 -10.00 -9.23 -9.10
N PRO A 76 -10.13 -8.12 -9.83
CA PRO A 76 -8.96 -7.32 -10.17
C PRO A 76 -8.27 -6.79 -8.91
N VAL A 77 -6.95 -6.77 -8.93
CA VAL A 77 -6.14 -6.31 -7.79
C VAL A 77 -5.14 -5.27 -8.28
N ASP A 78 -5.19 -4.08 -7.69
CA ASP A 78 -4.20 -3.05 -7.91
C ASP A 78 -3.15 -3.13 -6.82
N VAL A 79 -1.89 -3.27 -7.21
CA VAL A 79 -0.77 -3.32 -6.27
C VAL A 79 0.01 -2.02 -6.34
N LEU A 80 0.01 -1.28 -5.25
CA LEU A 80 0.77 -0.06 -5.10
C LEU A 80 2.09 -0.38 -4.40
N VAL A 81 3.21 -0.03 -5.01
CA VAL A 81 4.52 -0.12 -4.36
C VAL A 81 4.71 1.16 -3.54
N MET A 82 4.77 1.04 -2.23
CA MET A 82 4.82 2.19 -1.32
C MET A 82 6.04 3.07 -1.59
N GLN A 83 7.20 2.48 -1.87
CA GLN A 83 8.41 3.24 -2.16
C GLN A 83 8.30 4.14 -3.38
N LYS A 84 7.41 3.80 -4.31
CA LYS A 84 7.18 4.58 -5.54
C LYS A 84 6.04 5.57 -5.43
N ALA A 85 5.26 5.50 -4.36
CA ALA A 85 4.10 6.37 -4.16
C ALA A 85 4.54 7.73 -3.63
N SER A 86 3.72 8.76 -3.90
CA SER A 86 3.95 10.08 -3.33
C SER A 86 3.79 10.05 -1.82
N PRO A 87 4.42 10.98 -1.08
CA PRO A 87 4.27 11.03 0.37
C PRO A 87 2.82 11.15 0.84
N ILE A 88 2.00 11.90 0.10
CA ILE A 88 0.59 12.07 0.44
C ILE A 88 -0.17 10.76 0.23
N THR A 89 0.10 10.05 -0.87
CA THR A 89 -0.51 8.73 -1.12
C THR A 89 -0.10 7.72 -0.05
N GLN A 90 1.19 7.69 0.33
CA GLN A 90 1.65 6.83 1.41
C GLN A 90 0.88 7.10 2.70
N HIS A 91 0.70 8.37 3.03
CA HIS A 91 -0.05 8.74 4.24
C HIS A 91 -1.50 8.27 4.18
N GLN A 92 -2.15 8.38 3.02
CA GLN A 92 -3.51 7.91 2.84
C GLN A 92 -3.63 6.40 3.08
N VAL A 93 -2.67 5.62 2.59
CA VAL A 93 -2.65 4.18 2.84
C VAL A 93 -2.45 3.89 4.34
N LEU A 94 -1.48 4.56 4.96
CA LEU A 94 -1.14 4.30 6.36
C LEU A 94 -2.24 4.71 7.33
N SER A 95 -2.97 5.78 7.02
CA SER A 95 -4.04 6.27 7.91
C SER A 95 -5.39 5.57 7.68
N GLY A 96 -5.67 5.13 6.46
CA GLY A 96 -6.96 4.53 6.12
C GLY A 96 -6.92 3.03 5.82
N GLY A 97 -5.73 2.46 5.68
CA GLY A 97 -5.57 1.06 5.34
C GLY A 97 -5.46 0.15 6.55
N ILE A 98 -5.50 -1.14 6.27
CA ILE A 98 -5.36 -2.19 7.28
C ILE A 98 -4.06 -2.93 6.99
N ARG A 99 -3.13 -2.94 7.96
CA ARG A 99 -1.90 -3.72 7.81
C ARG A 99 -2.20 -5.19 8.04
N LEU A 100 -1.91 -6.02 7.05
CA LEU A 100 -2.17 -7.45 7.12
C LEU A 100 -0.92 -8.28 7.35
N PHE A 101 0.25 -7.75 7.03
CA PHE A 101 1.50 -8.48 7.15
C PHE A 101 2.66 -7.53 7.40
N GLU A 102 3.57 -7.93 8.27
CA GLU A 102 4.88 -7.31 8.44
C GLU A 102 5.91 -8.41 8.66
N LYS A 103 7.01 -8.34 7.92
CA LYS A 103 8.09 -9.31 8.05
C LYS A 103 8.95 -8.99 9.28
N ASP A 104 9.25 -7.70 9.48
CA ASP A 104 10.07 -7.19 10.56
C ASP A 104 9.39 -5.94 11.14
N PRO A 105 8.89 -6.00 12.39
CA PRO A 105 8.23 -4.85 12.99
C PRO A 105 9.12 -3.60 13.10
N ALA A 106 10.41 -3.76 13.30
CA ALA A 106 11.33 -2.62 13.38
C ALA A 106 11.48 -1.92 12.03
N TYR A 107 11.57 -2.69 10.96
CA TYR A 107 11.57 -2.14 9.59
C TYR A 107 10.26 -1.40 9.32
N ARG A 108 9.13 -2.04 9.61
CA ARG A 108 7.82 -1.44 9.40
C ARG A 108 7.69 -0.11 10.14
N ALA A 109 8.06 -0.08 11.43
CA ALA A 109 7.98 1.15 12.22
C ALA A 109 8.83 2.27 11.62
N ARG A 110 10.03 1.93 11.13
CA ARG A 110 10.94 2.90 10.53
C ARG A 110 10.38 3.50 9.23
N VAL A 111 9.90 2.65 8.31
CA VAL A 111 9.39 3.15 7.03
C VAL A 111 8.09 3.92 7.20
N GLU A 112 7.24 3.55 8.15
CA GLU A 112 6.02 4.28 8.43
C GLU A 112 6.34 5.67 9.01
N LEU A 113 7.33 5.76 9.88
CA LEU A 113 7.76 7.05 10.44
C LEU A 113 8.34 7.96 9.35
N ILE A 114 9.16 7.40 8.46
CA ILE A 114 9.73 8.16 7.35
C ILE A 114 8.61 8.67 6.44
N SER A 115 7.62 7.84 6.13
CA SER A 115 6.47 8.25 5.32
C SER A 115 5.69 9.38 5.97
N PHE A 116 5.49 9.32 7.28
CA PHE A 116 4.79 10.35 8.03
C PHE A 116 5.53 11.68 7.94
N LYS A 117 6.84 11.67 8.16
CA LYS A 117 7.66 12.88 8.06
C LYS A 117 7.64 13.47 6.66
N ARG A 118 7.75 12.63 5.64
CA ARG A 118 7.70 13.08 4.25
C ARG A 118 6.36 13.73 3.91
N CYS A 119 5.28 13.19 4.44
CA CYS A 119 3.96 13.77 4.22
C CYS A 119 3.85 15.14 4.85
N GLN A 120 4.35 15.31 6.08
CA GLN A 120 4.36 16.60 6.75
C GLN A 120 5.18 17.63 5.96
N ASP A 121 6.35 17.24 5.49
CA ASP A 121 7.21 18.12 4.69
C ASP A 121 6.54 18.51 3.39
N ALA A 122 5.89 17.57 2.71
CA ALA A 122 5.18 17.84 1.46
C ALA A 122 4.03 18.83 1.65
N ARG A 123 3.26 18.67 2.72
CA ARG A 123 2.16 19.58 3.06
C ARG A 123 2.66 20.98 3.37
N HIS A 124 3.75 21.06 4.13
CA HIS A 124 4.36 22.33 4.47
C HIS A 124 4.87 23.06 3.24
N TYR A 125 5.51 22.34 2.34
CA TYR A 125 6.00 22.89 1.08
C TYR A 125 4.86 23.41 0.20
N GLN A 126 3.78 22.65 0.08
CA GLN A 126 2.62 23.06 -0.67
C GLN A 126 2.00 24.34 -0.10
N LYS A 127 1.90 24.43 1.22
CA LYS A 127 1.36 25.61 1.88
C LYS A 127 2.22 26.84 1.58
N LYS A 128 3.55 26.72 1.65
CA LYS A 128 4.46 27.82 1.33
C LYS A 128 4.32 28.27 -0.13
N ARG A 129 4.18 27.31 -1.05
CA ARG A 129 3.98 27.65 -2.46
C ARG A 129 2.67 28.39 -2.69
N GLN A 130 1.61 27.99 -2.04
CA GLN A 130 0.32 28.66 -2.14
C GLN A 130 0.39 30.09 -1.60
N GLU A 131 1.03 30.29 -0.46
CA GLU A 131 1.22 31.62 0.13
C GLU A 131 2.04 32.52 -0.80
N ALA A 132 3.13 32.01 -1.36
CA ALA A 132 3.94 32.76 -2.30
C ALA A 132 3.14 33.12 -3.56
N PHE A 133 2.32 32.23 -4.07
CA PHE A 133 1.44 32.47 -5.20
C PHE A 133 0.43 33.57 -4.90
N ARG A 134 -0.21 33.50 -3.73
CA ARG A 134 -1.20 34.51 -3.30
C ARG A 134 -0.59 35.90 -3.19
N ARG A 135 0.67 35.99 -2.75
CA ARG A 135 1.36 37.31 -2.61
C ARG A 135 1.67 37.95 -3.96
N ARG A 136 1.76 37.17 -5.02
CA ARG A 136 2.02 37.67 -6.38
C ARG A 136 0.76 38.21 -7.06
N PHE A 137 -0.37 37.72 -6.62
CA PHE A 137 -1.67 38.05 -7.19
C PHE A 137 -2.65 38.46 -6.11
#